data_a7e7196923d73055a318d00fa24cb599
#
_entry.id   a7e7196923d73055a318d00fa24cb599
#
_cell.length_a   1.000
_cell.length_b   1.000
_cell.length_c   1.000
_cell.angle_alpha   90.00
_cell.angle_beta   90.00
_cell.angle_gamma   90.00
#
_symmetry.space_group_name_H-M   'P 1'
#
loop_
_entity.id
_entity.type
_entity.pdbx_description
1 polymer ?
#
loop_
_entity_poly.entity_id
_entity_poly.type
_entity_poly.pdbx_seq_one_letter_code
_entity_poly.pdbx_strand_id
1 'polypeptide(L)'
;MTDQPSNGPDAPRGCPVAHGGGEESTRLYGPEAASDPHGIYARLRKEHGPVAPVLLEGDIPAWLVLGYRENRRVLDNPRQFSRDARIWRDWKEGRVESTSPLIPMLGWRPDCVSQDGEPHRRLRGAVTDNLQAVASRGIRRHVTHFANKQIDAFAGAGSADLVAEYAEYLPMLVLTRIYGLAEGEGRQLAESSAQVLKGGEDAVLHNDRIMQILGELAERKRVEPGSDFTTGLMEHHAELDEDEILSHLRLVLIAAHTTTSNLLARVLQLILTDTTRLAGLISGQLNISAVVEEVMWNTPPLAVLPGRFAAADLELGGHRLQEGDLLVLGLTAGNVDPEVRPDVGISVHGNQAHLAFSGGPHECPGQNIGQAIIETAVDVLLHRLPGLRLAVPPEELTSTASTWEARLDRLPVEFAA
;
A
#
# COMPACT_ATOMS: atom_id res chain seq x y z
N MET A 1 -48.86 8.72 39.55
CA MET A 1 -48.17 9.63 38.65
C MET A 1 -46.69 9.46 38.91
N THR A 2 -46.07 8.57 38.13
CA THR A 2 -44.63 8.25 38.22
C THR A 2 -44.01 8.77 36.92
N ASP A 3 -43.24 9.86 37.07
CA ASP A 3 -42.41 10.40 35.98
C ASP A 3 -41.32 9.41 35.60
N GLN A 4 -41.32 8.99 34.35
CA GLN A 4 -40.16 8.36 33.71
C GLN A 4 -39.25 9.46 33.18
N PRO A 5 -37.91 9.39 33.41
CA PRO A 5 -36.99 10.27 32.73
C PRO A 5 -36.82 9.85 31.25
N SER A 6 -36.98 10.83 30.39
CA SER A 6 -36.72 10.73 28.93
C SER A 6 -35.23 10.47 28.72
N ASN A 7 -34.87 9.35 28.06
CA ASN A 7 -33.55 9.14 27.50
C ASN A 7 -33.30 10.17 26.40
N GLY A 8 -32.46 11.16 26.69
CA GLY A 8 -31.84 12.00 25.68
C GLY A 8 -30.83 11.19 24.84
N PRO A 9 -30.44 11.65 23.63
CA PRO A 9 -29.48 10.95 22.78
C PRO A 9 -28.15 10.80 23.53
N ASP A 10 -27.61 9.58 23.52
CA ASP A 10 -26.31 9.25 24.13
C ASP A 10 -25.22 10.21 23.62
N ALA A 11 -24.51 10.82 24.54
CA ALA A 11 -23.37 11.66 24.21
C ALA A 11 -22.28 10.81 23.52
N PRO A 12 -21.62 11.31 22.46
CA PRO A 12 -20.60 10.56 21.76
C PRO A 12 -19.44 10.18 22.69
N ARG A 13 -19.00 8.91 22.61
CA ARG A 13 -17.93 8.36 23.43
C ARG A 13 -16.57 8.91 22.96
N GLY A 14 -15.76 9.45 23.87
CA GLY A 14 -14.36 9.83 23.61
C GLY A 14 -13.46 8.59 23.50
N CYS A 15 -12.22 8.77 23.01
CA CYS A 15 -11.26 7.66 22.89
C CYS A 15 -11.02 6.97 24.23
N PRO A 16 -11.36 5.69 24.42
CA PRO A 16 -11.20 4.98 25.70
C PRO A 16 -9.74 4.88 26.17
N VAL A 17 -8.79 4.93 25.22
CA VAL A 17 -7.35 4.73 25.48
C VAL A 17 -6.69 5.96 26.14
N ALA A 18 -7.23 7.15 25.92
CA ALA A 18 -6.69 8.40 26.49
C ALA A 18 -7.05 8.61 27.96
N HIS A 19 -8.03 7.86 28.50
CA HIS A 19 -8.55 8.05 29.86
C HIS A 19 -8.73 6.72 30.58
N GLY A 20 -7.63 6.01 30.91
CA GLY A 20 -7.50 5.05 32.02
C GLY A 20 -8.72 4.18 32.40
N GLY A 21 -9.52 3.70 31.45
CA GLY A 21 -10.74 2.93 31.71
C GLY A 21 -10.82 1.67 30.84
N GLY A 22 -10.36 0.61 31.34
CA GLY A 22 -10.71 -0.82 31.38
C GLY A 22 -11.45 -1.51 30.25
N GLU A 23 -11.31 -1.16 28.97
CA GLU A 23 -11.57 -2.06 27.84
C GLU A 23 -10.22 -2.38 27.19
N GLU A 24 -9.94 -3.67 27.01
CA GLU A 24 -8.70 -4.17 26.44
C GLU A 24 -8.64 -3.76 24.94
N SER A 25 -7.93 -2.66 24.65
CA SER A 25 -7.83 -2.13 23.28
C SER A 25 -7.16 -3.15 22.37
N THR A 26 -7.74 -3.41 21.19
CA THR A 26 -7.25 -4.40 20.25
C THR A 26 -5.95 -3.93 19.59
N ARG A 27 -4.89 -4.74 19.69
CA ARG A 27 -3.63 -4.50 18.97
C ARG A 27 -3.77 -4.91 17.50
N LEU A 28 -3.31 -4.04 16.59
CA LEU A 28 -3.22 -4.35 15.16
C LEU A 28 -1.84 -4.89 14.76
N TYR A 29 -1.07 -5.39 15.70
CA TYR A 29 0.27 -5.93 15.49
C TYR A 29 0.48 -7.19 16.34
N GLY A 30 1.54 -7.94 16.02
CA GLY A 30 1.87 -9.19 16.69
C GLY A 30 1.14 -10.42 16.11
N PRO A 31 1.44 -11.62 16.65
CA PRO A 31 0.98 -12.88 16.06
C PRO A 31 -0.54 -13.05 15.99
N GLU A 32 -1.27 -12.54 16.97
CA GLU A 32 -2.74 -12.63 17.00
C GLU A 32 -3.34 -11.79 15.87
N ALA A 33 -2.89 -10.55 15.70
CA ALA A 33 -3.36 -9.67 14.63
C ALA A 33 -2.99 -10.22 13.23
N ALA A 34 -1.86 -10.90 13.11
CA ALA A 34 -1.41 -11.51 11.86
C ALA A 34 -2.21 -12.76 11.49
N SER A 35 -2.76 -13.49 12.47
CA SER A 35 -3.42 -14.79 12.24
C SER A 35 -4.81 -14.68 11.59
N ASP A 36 -5.60 -13.66 11.96
CA ASP A 36 -6.96 -13.44 11.44
C ASP A 36 -7.35 -11.96 11.42
N PRO A 37 -6.77 -11.17 10.50
CA PRO A 37 -7.10 -9.76 10.39
C PRO A 37 -8.58 -9.51 10.02
N HIS A 38 -9.20 -10.37 9.21
CA HIS A 38 -10.61 -10.24 8.84
C HIS A 38 -11.54 -10.47 10.03
N GLY A 39 -11.26 -11.47 10.88
CA GLY A 39 -12.00 -11.71 12.11
C GLY A 39 -11.89 -10.52 13.09
N ILE A 40 -10.70 -9.91 13.20
CA ILE A 40 -10.50 -8.70 13.99
C ILE A 40 -11.37 -7.55 13.46
N TYR A 41 -11.37 -7.29 12.15
CA TYR A 41 -12.18 -6.22 11.56
C TYR A 41 -13.69 -6.45 11.78
N ALA A 42 -14.16 -7.70 11.64
CA ALA A 42 -15.56 -8.05 11.86
C ALA A 42 -15.96 -7.86 13.34
N ARG A 43 -15.10 -8.29 14.28
CA ARG A 43 -15.31 -8.11 15.73
C ARG A 43 -15.35 -6.63 16.09
N LEU A 44 -14.35 -5.85 15.69
CA LEU A 44 -14.27 -4.42 15.96
C LEU A 44 -15.48 -3.66 15.40
N ARG A 45 -15.90 -3.99 14.16
CA ARG A 45 -17.11 -3.39 13.57
C ARG A 45 -18.36 -3.69 14.37
N LYS A 46 -18.49 -4.92 14.89
CA LYS A 46 -19.64 -5.32 15.74
C LYS A 46 -19.65 -4.59 17.08
N GLU A 47 -18.49 -4.38 17.69
CA GLU A 47 -18.34 -3.79 19.01
C GLU A 47 -18.38 -2.25 18.99
N HIS A 48 -17.77 -1.64 18.00
CA HIS A 48 -17.55 -0.19 17.93
C HIS A 48 -18.22 0.51 16.73
N GLY A 49 -18.78 -0.24 15.79
CA GLY A 49 -19.32 0.33 14.55
C GLY A 49 -18.24 0.56 13.49
N PRO A 50 -18.42 1.58 12.62
CA PRO A 50 -17.56 1.80 11.46
C PRO A 50 -16.19 2.41 11.78
N VAL A 51 -15.94 2.79 13.05
CA VAL A 51 -14.66 3.34 13.54
C VAL A 51 -14.38 2.73 14.90
N ALA A 52 -13.18 2.23 15.12
CA ALA A 52 -12.81 1.52 16.35
C ALA A 52 -11.49 2.06 16.94
N PRO A 53 -11.37 2.13 18.29
CA PRO A 53 -10.09 2.41 18.93
C PRO A 53 -9.20 1.17 18.85
N VAL A 54 -7.91 1.39 18.50
CA VAL A 54 -6.91 0.33 18.36
C VAL A 54 -5.55 0.78 18.85
N LEU A 55 -4.63 -0.17 19.01
CA LEU A 55 -3.23 0.09 19.31
C LEU A 55 -2.35 -0.34 18.14
N LEU A 56 -1.45 0.54 17.73
CA LEU A 56 -0.37 0.27 16.82
C LEU A 56 0.89 -0.14 17.57
N GLU A 57 1.93 -0.55 16.85
CA GLU A 57 3.20 -1.02 17.44
C GLU A 57 3.76 0.00 18.45
N GLY A 58 4.16 -0.52 19.62
CA GLY A 58 4.51 0.30 20.77
C GLY A 58 3.31 0.78 21.61
N ASP A 59 2.16 0.14 21.43
CA ASP A 59 0.88 0.50 22.10
C ASP A 59 0.44 1.94 21.84
N ILE A 60 0.79 2.46 20.66
CA ILE A 60 0.40 3.82 20.25
C ILE A 60 -1.07 3.84 19.83
N PRO A 61 -1.91 4.70 20.46
CA PRO A 61 -3.34 4.74 20.19
C PRO A 61 -3.64 5.29 18.78
N ALA A 62 -4.63 4.70 18.12
CA ALA A 62 -5.13 5.15 16.85
C ALA A 62 -6.62 4.81 16.68
N TRP A 63 -7.28 5.46 15.74
CA TRP A 63 -8.62 5.15 15.30
C TRP A 63 -8.55 4.35 13.98
N LEU A 64 -9.02 3.11 13.98
CA LEU A 64 -9.17 2.31 12.75
C LEU A 64 -10.51 2.61 12.10
N VAL A 65 -10.47 3.10 10.86
CA VAL A 65 -11.67 3.38 10.06
C VAL A 65 -12.05 2.13 9.28
N LEU A 66 -13.12 1.46 9.67
CA LEU A 66 -13.58 0.17 9.14
C LEU A 66 -14.67 0.34 8.07
N GLY A 67 -15.54 1.36 8.19
CA GLY A 67 -16.65 1.59 7.27
C GLY A 67 -16.17 2.15 5.94
N TYR A 68 -16.79 1.72 4.83
CA TYR A 68 -16.47 2.26 3.49
C TYR A 68 -16.77 3.75 3.39
N ARG A 69 -17.95 4.18 3.90
CA ARG A 69 -18.38 5.58 3.86
C ARG A 69 -17.49 6.48 4.69
N GLU A 70 -17.06 6.01 5.87
CA GLU A 70 -16.16 6.73 6.76
C GLU A 70 -14.77 6.84 6.15
N ASN A 71 -14.25 5.78 5.52
CA ASN A 71 -13.01 5.84 4.75
C ASN A 71 -13.12 6.92 3.65
N ARG A 72 -14.19 6.90 2.83
CA ARG A 72 -14.43 7.93 1.80
C ARG A 72 -14.51 9.33 2.42
N ARG A 73 -15.25 9.50 3.53
CA ARG A 73 -15.33 10.80 4.23
C ARG A 73 -13.95 11.32 4.65
N VAL A 74 -13.10 10.46 5.20
CA VAL A 74 -11.74 10.83 5.60
C VAL A 74 -10.88 11.19 4.39
N LEU A 75 -10.93 10.38 3.33
CA LEU A 75 -10.14 10.57 2.12
C LEU A 75 -10.50 11.87 1.37
N ASP A 76 -11.78 12.21 1.32
CA ASP A 76 -12.29 13.35 0.55
C ASP A 76 -12.20 14.68 1.32
N ASN A 77 -11.87 14.67 2.64
CA ASN A 77 -11.87 15.86 3.48
C ASN A 77 -10.52 16.14 4.17
N PRO A 78 -9.46 16.49 3.42
CA PRO A 78 -8.13 16.74 3.98
C PRO A 78 -8.09 17.93 4.95
N ARG A 79 -9.07 18.84 4.90
CA ARG A 79 -9.18 19.94 5.88
C ARG A 79 -9.57 19.48 7.27
N GLN A 80 -10.30 18.36 7.39
CA GLN A 80 -10.69 17.75 8.66
C GLN A 80 -9.73 16.63 9.07
N PHE A 81 -9.15 15.94 8.09
CA PHE A 81 -8.28 14.77 8.28
C PHE A 81 -6.96 14.99 7.53
N SER A 82 -6.06 15.72 8.17
CA SER A 82 -4.79 16.14 7.59
C SER A 82 -3.80 14.99 7.42
N ARG A 83 -2.91 15.11 6.43
CA ARG A 83 -1.72 14.26 6.26
C ARG A 83 -0.50 14.78 7.00
N ASP A 84 -0.56 15.97 7.56
CA ASP A 84 0.56 16.61 8.23
C ASP A 84 0.79 16.02 9.63
N ALA A 85 1.76 15.11 9.74
CA ALA A 85 2.11 14.47 11.00
C ALA A 85 2.63 15.45 12.07
N ARG A 86 2.93 16.70 11.73
CA ARG A 86 3.34 17.70 12.71
C ARG A 86 2.22 18.09 13.67
N ILE A 87 0.95 17.82 13.30
CA ILE A 87 -0.19 18.00 14.21
C ILE A 87 -0.46 16.77 15.11
N TRP A 88 0.20 15.63 14.88
CA TRP A 88 0.02 14.41 15.65
C TRP A 88 0.26 14.64 17.16
N ARG A 89 -0.77 14.40 17.97
CA ARG A 89 -0.73 14.69 19.40
C ARG A 89 0.30 13.86 20.14
N ASP A 90 0.34 12.54 19.91
CA ASP A 90 1.28 11.63 20.59
C ASP A 90 2.74 11.95 20.25
N TRP A 91 3.01 12.43 19.03
CA TRP A 91 4.32 12.94 18.66
C TRP A 91 4.66 14.24 19.39
N LYS A 92 3.74 15.22 19.41
CA LYS A 92 3.95 16.51 20.09
C LYS A 92 4.18 16.36 21.61
N GLU A 93 3.52 15.39 22.20
CA GLU A 93 3.58 15.11 23.65
C GLU A 93 4.72 14.15 24.02
N GLY A 94 5.54 13.71 23.05
CA GLY A 94 6.70 12.84 23.26
C GLY A 94 6.35 11.39 23.64
N ARG A 95 5.13 10.95 23.38
CA ARG A 95 4.74 9.53 23.56
C ARG A 95 5.27 8.62 22.45
N VAL A 96 5.59 9.19 21.29
CA VAL A 96 6.22 8.49 20.16
C VAL A 96 7.65 9.00 20.03
N GLU A 97 8.61 8.10 20.15
CA GLU A 97 10.03 8.42 19.99
C GLU A 97 10.41 8.46 18.51
N SER A 98 11.47 9.21 18.19
CA SER A 98 12.02 9.29 16.82
C SER A 98 12.54 7.95 16.29
N THR A 99 12.85 7.02 17.19
CA THR A 99 13.27 5.64 16.90
C THR A 99 12.10 4.67 16.74
N SER A 100 10.86 5.11 16.96
CA SER A 100 9.68 4.25 16.81
C SER A 100 9.58 3.67 15.39
N PRO A 101 9.25 2.37 15.26
CA PRO A 101 9.04 1.72 13.96
C PRO A 101 7.89 2.31 13.14
N LEU A 102 7.05 3.14 13.77
CA LEU A 102 5.97 3.86 13.07
C LEU A 102 6.48 5.07 12.26
N ILE A 103 7.63 5.66 12.61
CA ILE A 103 8.15 6.90 12.00
C ILE A 103 8.43 6.76 10.50
N PRO A 104 8.97 5.64 9.98
CA PRO A 104 9.16 5.46 8.54
C PRO A 104 7.88 5.62 7.71
N MET A 105 6.70 5.31 8.30
CA MET A 105 5.40 5.38 7.64
C MET A 105 4.58 6.62 8.02
N LEU A 106 4.73 7.13 9.24
CA LEU A 106 3.90 8.21 9.79
C LEU A 106 4.62 9.55 9.91
N GLY A 107 5.96 9.55 9.97
CA GLY A 107 6.74 10.77 10.16
C GLY A 107 6.59 11.76 9.00
N TRP A 108 6.56 13.05 9.32
CA TRP A 108 6.51 14.12 8.32
C TRP A 108 7.78 14.17 7.46
N ARG A 109 7.60 14.43 6.16
CA ARG A 109 8.67 14.67 5.17
C ARG A 109 8.27 15.78 4.22
N PRO A 110 9.24 16.45 3.55
CA PRO A 110 8.94 17.46 2.54
C PRO A 110 8.49 16.83 1.21
N ASP A 111 7.42 16.02 1.26
CA ASP A 111 6.84 15.36 0.09
C ASP A 111 5.32 15.60 -0.01
N CYS A 112 4.75 15.25 -1.16
CA CYS A 112 3.33 15.49 -1.41
C CYS A 112 2.40 14.64 -0.53
N VAL A 113 2.87 13.53 0.07
CA VAL A 113 2.03 12.70 0.93
C VAL A 113 1.88 13.30 2.31
N SER A 114 2.87 14.04 2.79
CA SER A 114 2.93 14.62 4.13
C SER A 114 2.31 16.02 4.22
N GLN A 115 1.65 16.52 3.17
CA GLN A 115 1.12 17.86 3.09
C GLN A 115 -0.30 17.87 2.50
N ASP A 116 -1.03 18.96 2.77
CA ASP A 116 -2.38 19.20 2.24
C ASP A 116 -2.45 20.56 1.54
N GLY A 117 -3.56 20.85 0.87
CA GLY A 117 -3.85 22.16 0.28
C GLY A 117 -2.93 22.54 -0.88
N GLU A 118 -2.44 23.79 -0.88
CA GLU A 118 -1.58 24.32 -1.95
C GLU A 118 -0.21 23.65 -2.02
N PRO A 119 0.52 23.42 -0.92
CA PRO A 119 1.80 22.72 -0.94
C PRO A 119 1.63 21.29 -1.54
N HIS A 120 0.58 20.56 -1.14
CA HIS A 120 0.27 19.27 -1.74
C HIS A 120 0.07 19.39 -3.25
N ARG A 121 -0.76 20.34 -3.74
CA ARG A 121 -1.03 20.48 -5.17
C ARG A 121 0.22 20.76 -5.99
N ARG A 122 1.11 21.62 -5.49
CA ARG A 122 2.40 21.94 -6.13
C ARG A 122 3.26 20.68 -6.30
N LEU A 123 3.53 20.00 -5.20
CA LEU A 123 4.39 18.82 -5.17
C LEU A 123 3.77 17.63 -5.89
N ARG A 124 2.46 17.42 -5.70
CA ARG A 124 1.72 16.35 -6.35
C ARG A 124 1.67 16.50 -7.87
N GLY A 125 1.56 17.74 -8.36
CA GLY A 125 1.63 18.06 -9.79
C GLY A 125 2.92 17.52 -10.40
N ALA A 126 4.07 17.82 -9.77
CA ALA A 126 5.36 17.33 -10.25
C ALA A 126 5.43 15.80 -10.35
N VAL A 127 4.95 15.09 -9.34
CA VAL A 127 4.93 13.62 -9.35
C VAL A 127 4.01 13.09 -10.45
N THR A 128 2.78 13.62 -10.54
CA THR A 128 1.77 13.12 -11.47
C THR A 128 2.18 13.32 -12.93
N ASP A 129 2.63 14.51 -13.29
CA ASP A 129 3.02 14.86 -14.65
C ASP A 129 4.19 14.00 -15.12
N ASN A 130 5.18 13.79 -14.25
CA ASN A 130 6.34 12.97 -14.59
C ASN A 130 6.01 11.46 -14.66
N LEU A 131 5.14 10.94 -13.81
CA LEU A 131 4.67 9.55 -13.92
C LEU A 131 3.87 9.35 -15.22
N GLN A 132 3.00 10.29 -15.61
CA GLN A 132 2.27 10.22 -16.87
C GLN A 132 3.19 10.28 -18.09
N ALA A 133 4.20 11.15 -18.04
CA ALA A 133 5.20 11.24 -19.11
C ALA A 133 5.98 9.94 -19.29
N VAL A 134 6.33 9.26 -18.19
CA VAL A 134 7.02 7.95 -18.23
C VAL A 134 6.09 6.85 -18.72
N ALA A 135 4.84 6.80 -18.26
CA ALA A 135 3.85 5.81 -18.68
C ALA A 135 3.63 5.85 -20.20
N SER A 136 3.54 7.05 -20.79
CA SER A 136 3.35 7.25 -22.22
C SER A 136 4.52 6.75 -23.10
N ARG A 137 5.71 6.58 -22.53
CA ARG A 137 6.94 6.14 -23.22
C ARG A 137 7.07 4.62 -23.38
N GLY A 138 6.02 3.86 -23.11
CA GLY A 138 5.98 2.43 -23.40
C GLY A 138 6.36 1.54 -22.22
N ILE A 139 5.75 1.77 -21.05
CA ILE A 139 5.93 0.99 -19.83
C ILE A 139 5.82 -0.52 -20.06
N ARG A 140 4.81 -0.98 -20.85
CA ARG A 140 4.59 -2.40 -21.16
C ARG A 140 5.80 -3.04 -21.84
N ARG A 141 6.52 -2.32 -22.72
CA ARG A 141 7.75 -2.82 -23.36
C ARG A 141 8.87 -3.05 -22.34
N HIS A 142 9.02 -2.17 -21.36
CA HIS A 142 10.01 -2.36 -20.29
C HIS A 142 9.66 -3.55 -19.39
N VAL A 143 8.38 -3.68 -19.03
CA VAL A 143 7.90 -4.84 -18.27
C VAL A 143 8.15 -6.14 -19.02
N THR A 144 7.78 -6.21 -20.31
CA THR A 144 8.03 -7.39 -21.17
C THR A 144 9.50 -7.74 -21.22
N HIS A 145 10.39 -6.75 -21.37
CA HIS A 145 11.84 -6.98 -21.41
C HIS A 145 12.34 -7.61 -20.09
N PHE A 146 12.01 -7.02 -18.95
CA PHE A 146 12.50 -7.52 -17.66
C PHE A 146 11.81 -8.82 -17.24
N ALA A 147 10.54 -9.01 -17.55
CA ALA A 147 9.82 -10.26 -17.32
C ALA A 147 10.49 -11.42 -18.07
N ASN A 148 10.77 -11.25 -19.36
CA ASN A 148 11.48 -12.25 -20.14
C ASN A 148 12.87 -12.55 -19.57
N LYS A 149 13.65 -11.52 -19.22
CA LYS A 149 14.99 -11.68 -18.62
C LYS A 149 14.97 -12.49 -17.32
N GLN A 150 13.96 -12.27 -16.46
CA GLN A 150 13.81 -13.04 -15.21
C GLN A 150 13.36 -14.46 -15.49
N ILE A 151 12.39 -14.67 -16.38
CA ILE A 151 11.92 -16.01 -16.74
C ILE A 151 13.07 -16.83 -17.34
N ASP A 152 13.90 -16.25 -18.22
CA ASP A 152 15.05 -16.91 -18.82
C ASP A 152 16.04 -17.46 -17.76
N ALA A 153 16.09 -16.86 -16.57
CA ALA A 153 16.97 -17.30 -15.50
C ALA A 153 16.52 -18.62 -14.84
N PHE A 154 15.23 -18.92 -14.81
CA PHE A 154 14.71 -20.12 -14.15
C PHE A 154 13.94 -21.08 -15.08
N ALA A 155 13.61 -20.68 -16.31
CA ALA A 155 12.78 -21.51 -17.22
C ALA A 155 13.37 -22.91 -17.46
N GLY A 156 14.69 -23.06 -17.54
CA GLY A 156 15.35 -24.34 -17.73
C GLY A 156 15.30 -25.29 -16.53
N ALA A 157 14.88 -24.81 -15.34
CA ALA A 157 14.78 -25.63 -14.15
C ALA A 157 13.46 -26.42 -14.04
N GLY A 158 12.43 -26.05 -14.79
CA GLY A 158 11.10 -26.66 -14.72
C GLY A 158 10.32 -26.35 -13.45
N SER A 159 10.89 -25.55 -12.54
CA SER A 159 10.28 -25.11 -11.29
C SER A 159 10.84 -23.76 -10.86
N ALA A 160 10.09 -22.98 -10.07
CA ALA A 160 10.51 -21.71 -9.51
C ALA A 160 9.69 -21.34 -8.28
N ASP A 161 10.19 -20.39 -7.47
CA ASP A 161 9.37 -19.64 -6.51
C ASP A 161 9.02 -18.27 -7.13
N LEU A 162 7.78 -18.10 -7.58
CA LEU A 162 7.37 -16.87 -8.25
C LEU A 162 7.35 -15.64 -7.35
N VAL A 163 7.35 -15.77 -6.02
CA VAL A 163 7.53 -14.63 -5.12
C VAL A 163 8.98 -14.17 -5.20
N ALA A 164 9.92 -15.06 -4.86
CA ALA A 164 11.32 -14.73 -4.74
C ALA A 164 12.02 -14.45 -6.08
N GLU A 165 11.63 -15.18 -7.16
CA GLU A 165 12.34 -15.14 -8.44
C GLU A 165 11.66 -14.23 -9.48
N TYR A 166 10.41 -13.79 -9.23
CA TYR A 166 9.67 -12.99 -10.19
C TYR A 166 8.99 -11.76 -9.58
N ALA A 167 8.04 -11.94 -8.66
CA ALA A 167 7.18 -10.85 -8.18
C ALA A 167 7.94 -9.81 -7.35
N GLU A 168 8.95 -10.21 -6.59
CA GLU A 168 9.72 -9.32 -5.73
C GLU A 168 10.63 -8.37 -6.52
N TYR A 169 11.24 -8.86 -7.59
CA TYR A 169 12.26 -8.09 -8.32
C TYR A 169 11.73 -7.35 -9.55
N LEU A 170 10.73 -7.88 -10.24
CA LEU A 170 10.25 -7.30 -11.50
C LEU A 170 9.79 -5.84 -11.36
N PRO A 171 8.97 -5.45 -10.36
CA PRO A 171 8.59 -4.05 -10.20
C PRO A 171 9.78 -3.13 -9.97
N MET A 172 10.78 -3.57 -9.18
CA MET A 172 11.98 -2.77 -8.93
C MET A 172 12.83 -2.59 -10.19
N LEU A 173 12.98 -3.61 -11.03
CA LEU A 173 13.70 -3.48 -12.30
C LEU A 173 13.01 -2.47 -13.24
N VAL A 174 11.68 -2.47 -13.25
CA VAL A 174 10.91 -1.47 -14.01
C VAL A 174 11.11 -0.07 -13.42
N LEU A 175 11.06 0.08 -12.09
CA LEU A 175 11.32 1.35 -11.41
C LEU A 175 12.74 1.86 -11.68
N THR A 176 13.75 0.97 -11.66
CA THR A 176 15.14 1.31 -12.02
C THR A 176 15.19 2.01 -13.38
N ARG A 177 14.47 1.47 -14.37
CA ARG A 177 14.39 2.08 -15.69
C ARG A 177 13.64 3.41 -15.71
N ILE A 178 12.54 3.50 -14.94
CA ILE A 178 11.75 4.73 -14.81
C ILE A 178 12.59 5.85 -14.21
N TYR A 179 13.40 5.56 -13.21
CA TYR A 179 14.26 6.52 -12.51
C TYR A 179 15.51 6.93 -13.29
N GLY A 180 15.90 6.17 -14.29
CA GLY A 180 17.16 6.36 -15.00
C GLY A 180 18.38 5.88 -14.22
N LEU A 181 18.21 4.88 -13.34
CA LEU A 181 19.23 4.15 -12.62
C LEU A 181 19.90 3.08 -13.51
N ALA A 182 21.11 2.64 -13.15
CA ALA A 182 21.73 1.47 -13.73
C ALA A 182 21.08 0.17 -13.19
N GLU A 183 21.05 -0.91 -14.00
CA GLU A 183 20.41 -2.17 -13.60
C GLU A 183 20.98 -2.78 -12.31
N GLY A 184 22.29 -2.62 -12.05
CA GLY A 184 22.95 -3.11 -10.84
C GLY A 184 22.45 -2.42 -9.56
N GLU A 185 22.05 -1.14 -9.63
CA GLU A 185 21.51 -0.39 -8.50
C GLU A 185 20.10 -0.86 -8.12
N GLY A 186 19.31 -1.33 -9.09
CA GLY A 186 17.96 -1.81 -8.88
C GLY A 186 17.88 -3.01 -7.92
N ARG A 187 18.83 -3.95 -7.99
CA ARG A 187 18.87 -5.08 -7.06
C ARG A 187 19.15 -4.64 -5.62
N GLN A 188 20.10 -3.75 -5.42
CA GLN A 188 20.42 -3.20 -4.10
C GLN A 188 19.24 -2.43 -3.51
N LEU A 189 18.51 -1.68 -4.34
CA LEU A 189 17.30 -0.97 -3.91
C LEU A 189 16.17 -1.94 -3.54
N ALA A 190 15.97 -3.02 -4.29
CA ALA A 190 14.98 -4.04 -3.97
C ALA A 190 15.25 -4.69 -2.60
N GLU A 191 16.49 -5.13 -2.38
CA GLU A 191 16.93 -5.72 -1.11
C GLU A 191 16.76 -4.72 0.06
N SER A 192 17.22 -3.48 -0.12
CA SER A 192 17.12 -2.46 0.93
C SER A 192 15.67 -2.07 1.21
N SER A 193 14.83 -1.92 0.18
CA SER A 193 13.40 -1.61 0.37
C SER A 193 12.67 -2.71 1.12
N ALA A 194 12.96 -3.98 0.84
CA ALA A 194 12.38 -5.10 1.56
C ALA A 194 12.76 -5.10 3.04
N GLN A 195 14.01 -4.77 3.39
CA GLN A 195 14.45 -4.69 4.78
C GLN A 195 13.86 -3.49 5.54
N VAL A 196 13.72 -2.31 4.89
CA VAL A 196 13.05 -1.15 5.49
C VAL A 196 11.61 -1.50 5.89
N LEU A 197 10.89 -2.23 5.03
CA LEU A 197 9.49 -2.59 5.27
C LEU A 197 9.30 -3.71 6.29
N LYS A 198 10.27 -4.63 6.39
CA LYS A 198 10.27 -5.63 7.48
C LYS A 198 10.41 -4.99 8.85
N GLY A 199 10.99 -3.79 8.92
CA GLY A 199 11.37 -3.16 10.19
C GLY A 199 12.54 -3.89 10.85
N GLY A 200 12.85 -3.50 12.09
CA GLY A 200 13.95 -4.10 12.86
C GLY A 200 15.20 -3.22 12.87
N GLU A 201 16.26 -3.72 13.51
CA GLU A 201 17.49 -2.96 13.78
C GLU A 201 18.20 -2.46 12.52
N ASP A 202 18.13 -3.23 11.43
CA ASP A 202 18.80 -2.88 10.17
C ASP A 202 18.00 -1.92 9.27
N ALA A 203 16.75 -1.62 9.62
CA ALA A 203 15.87 -0.77 8.77
C ALA A 203 16.46 0.62 8.53
N VAL A 204 17.13 1.20 9.55
CA VAL A 204 17.79 2.51 9.43
C VAL A 204 18.95 2.43 8.43
N LEU A 205 19.83 1.43 8.56
CA LEU A 205 20.96 1.22 7.66
C LEU A 205 20.50 1.06 6.20
N HIS A 206 19.46 0.28 5.97
CA HIS A 206 18.90 0.09 4.64
C HIS A 206 18.22 1.35 4.09
N ASN A 207 17.55 2.13 4.94
CA ASN A 207 17.02 3.43 4.54
C ASN A 207 18.14 4.39 4.13
N ASP A 208 19.23 4.46 4.89
CA ASP A 208 20.38 5.31 4.56
C ASP A 208 21.03 4.87 3.24
N ARG A 209 21.08 3.57 2.97
CA ARG A 209 21.54 3.04 1.69
C ARG A 209 20.66 3.48 0.51
N ILE A 210 19.35 3.43 0.68
CA ILE A 210 18.40 3.97 -0.33
C ILE A 210 18.68 5.45 -0.56
N MET A 211 18.77 6.24 0.49
CA MET A 211 19.01 7.69 0.38
C MET A 211 20.35 8.01 -0.29
N GLN A 212 21.41 7.23 0.00
CA GLN A 212 22.70 7.38 -0.67
C GLN A 212 22.58 7.13 -2.18
N ILE A 213 21.97 6.01 -2.60
CA ILE A 213 21.81 5.68 -4.04
C ILE A 213 21.00 6.76 -4.76
N LEU A 214 19.92 7.24 -4.14
CA LEU A 214 19.07 8.28 -4.73
C LEU A 214 19.79 9.65 -4.79
N GLY A 215 20.60 9.97 -3.80
CA GLY A 215 21.45 11.16 -3.82
C GLY A 215 22.49 11.11 -4.94
N GLU A 216 23.22 10.01 -5.07
CA GLU A 216 24.17 9.79 -6.17
C GLU A 216 23.47 9.84 -7.54
N LEU A 217 22.25 9.33 -7.65
CA LEU A 217 21.45 9.44 -8.87
C LEU A 217 21.13 10.91 -9.18
N ALA A 218 20.66 11.68 -8.20
CA ALA A 218 20.32 13.09 -8.40
C ALA A 218 21.55 13.89 -8.87
N GLU A 219 22.72 13.66 -8.27
CA GLU A 219 23.98 14.29 -8.71
C GLU A 219 24.33 13.92 -10.16
N ARG A 220 24.24 12.64 -10.54
CA ARG A 220 24.49 12.22 -11.93
C ARG A 220 23.53 12.90 -12.91
N LYS A 221 22.23 13.03 -12.53
CA LYS A 221 21.22 13.62 -13.41
C LYS A 221 21.34 15.13 -13.57
N ARG A 222 21.94 15.83 -12.61
CA ARG A 222 22.31 17.25 -12.80
C ARG A 222 23.37 17.46 -13.88
N VAL A 223 24.30 16.50 -14.00
CA VAL A 223 25.38 16.58 -14.99
C VAL A 223 24.92 16.01 -16.34
N GLU A 224 24.16 14.93 -16.32
CA GLU A 224 23.69 14.22 -17.49
C GLU A 224 22.17 13.97 -17.39
N PRO A 225 21.34 14.98 -17.71
CA PRO A 225 19.89 14.84 -17.69
C PRO A 225 19.40 13.81 -18.71
N GLY A 226 18.29 13.13 -18.36
CA GLY A 226 17.70 12.07 -19.19
C GLY A 226 16.19 12.22 -19.36
N SER A 227 15.62 11.37 -20.16
CA SER A 227 14.16 11.26 -20.31
C SER A 227 13.60 10.30 -19.26
N ASP A 228 13.76 10.60 -17.97
CA ASP A 228 13.40 9.76 -16.83
C ASP A 228 12.68 10.56 -15.72
N PHE A 229 12.19 9.85 -14.72
CA PHE A 229 11.43 10.44 -13.62
C PHE A 229 12.27 11.40 -12.78
N THR A 230 13.55 11.06 -12.53
CA THR A 230 14.45 11.87 -11.71
C THR A 230 14.70 13.23 -12.37
N THR A 231 15.12 13.23 -13.63
CA THR A 231 15.31 14.47 -14.40
C THR A 231 14.03 15.28 -14.48
N GLY A 232 12.89 14.58 -14.73
CA GLY A 232 11.60 15.26 -14.79
C GLY A 232 11.20 15.97 -13.51
N LEU A 233 11.49 15.39 -12.32
CA LEU A 233 11.25 16.07 -11.04
C LEU A 233 12.16 17.32 -10.89
N MET A 234 13.42 17.20 -11.27
CA MET A 234 14.40 18.29 -11.12
C MET A 234 14.10 19.49 -12.04
N GLU A 235 13.56 19.24 -13.23
CA GLU A 235 13.26 20.26 -14.24
C GLU A 235 11.79 20.73 -14.21
N HIS A 236 10.98 20.22 -13.26
CA HIS A 236 9.56 20.55 -13.22
C HIS A 236 9.33 22.02 -12.82
N HIS A 237 8.34 22.67 -13.45
CA HIS A 237 7.98 24.08 -13.20
C HIS A 237 7.49 24.36 -11.76
N ALA A 238 7.24 23.33 -10.94
CA ALA A 238 6.94 23.48 -9.52
C ALA A 238 8.18 23.82 -8.68
N GLU A 239 9.39 23.86 -9.30
CA GLU A 239 10.66 24.28 -8.69
C GLU A 239 10.91 23.59 -7.33
N LEU A 240 11.01 22.25 -7.37
CA LEU A 240 11.29 21.44 -6.17
C LEU A 240 12.72 21.72 -5.69
N ASP A 241 12.89 21.92 -4.40
CA ASP A 241 14.20 21.98 -3.78
C ASP A 241 14.84 20.58 -3.66
N GLU A 242 16.08 20.51 -3.19
CA GLU A 242 16.85 19.27 -3.12
C GLU A 242 16.22 18.25 -2.17
N ASP A 243 15.77 18.71 -1.00
CA ASP A 243 15.13 17.84 0.00
C ASP A 243 13.79 17.32 -0.51
N GLU A 244 13.03 18.16 -1.18
CA GLU A 244 11.78 17.78 -1.85
C GLU A 244 12.02 16.74 -2.96
N ILE A 245 13.04 16.92 -3.81
CA ILE A 245 13.40 15.95 -4.86
C ILE A 245 13.76 14.60 -4.24
N LEU A 246 14.69 14.55 -3.30
CA LEU A 246 15.13 13.32 -2.66
C LEU A 246 13.99 12.61 -1.92
N SER A 247 13.15 13.40 -1.23
CA SER A 247 11.98 12.86 -0.52
C SER A 247 10.97 12.24 -1.48
N HIS A 248 10.72 12.84 -2.65
CA HIS A 248 9.82 12.27 -3.66
C HIS A 248 10.40 11.06 -4.38
N LEU A 249 11.71 11.05 -4.66
CA LEU A 249 12.38 9.85 -5.18
C LEU A 249 12.22 8.68 -4.21
N ARG A 250 12.49 8.89 -2.91
CA ARG A 250 12.29 7.88 -1.88
C ARG A 250 10.82 7.45 -1.78
N LEU A 251 9.90 8.41 -1.71
CA LEU A 251 8.46 8.16 -1.59
C LEU A 251 7.94 7.25 -2.70
N VAL A 252 8.18 7.63 -3.96
CA VAL A 252 7.68 6.87 -5.12
C VAL A 252 8.33 5.50 -5.21
N LEU A 253 9.62 5.37 -4.89
CA LEU A 253 10.33 4.09 -4.87
C LEU A 253 9.68 3.10 -3.90
N ILE A 254 9.54 3.50 -2.63
CA ILE A 254 9.01 2.63 -1.58
C ILE A 254 7.54 2.31 -1.82
N ALA A 255 6.73 3.33 -2.15
CA ALA A 255 5.30 3.14 -2.37
C ALA A 255 4.99 2.26 -3.59
N ALA A 256 5.76 2.38 -4.67
CA ALA A 256 5.53 1.61 -5.89
C ALA A 256 6.11 0.19 -5.83
N HIS A 257 7.25 -0.03 -5.20
CA HIS A 257 7.90 -1.34 -5.19
C HIS A 257 7.06 -2.38 -4.46
N THR A 258 6.88 -2.23 -3.16
CA THR A 258 6.28 -3.27 -2.32
C THR A 258 4.83 -3.54 -2.66
N THR A 259 4.06 -2.48 -2.87
CA THR A 259 2.63 -2.64 -3.22
C THR A 259 2.44 -3.35 -4.55
N THR A 260 3.28 -3.05 -5.56
CA THR A 260 3.21 -3.73 -6.86
C THR A 260 3.70 -5.17 -6.77
N SER A 261 4.76 -5.45 -5.99
CA SER A 261 5.24 -6.82 -5.75
C SER A 261 4.19 -7.68 -5.05
N ASN A 262 3.56 -7.16 -4.00
CA ASN A 262 2.48 -7.86 -3.29
C ASN A 262 1.27 -8.09 -4.18
N LEU A 263 0.88 -7.10 -4.99
CA LEU A 263 -0.23 -7.25 -5.93
C LEU A 263 0.07 -8.34 -6.96
N LEU A 264 1.28 -8.36 -7.55
CA LEU A 264 1.67 -9.38 -8.52
C LEU A 264 1.64 -10.77 -7.89
N ALA A 265 2.20 -10.95 -6.70
CA ALA A 265 2.18 -12.22 -5.98
C ALA A 265 0.75 -12.70 -5.69
N ARG A 266 -0.15 -11.80 -5.23
CA ARG A 266 -1.55 -12.13 -4.95
C ARG A 266 -2.36 -12.45 -6.19
N VAL A 267 -2.15 -11.72 -7.29
CA VAL A 267 -2.80 -12.02 -8.58
C VAL A 267 -2.36 -13.39 -9.09
N LEU A 268 -1.06 -13.71 -9.05
CA LEU A 268 -0.54 -15.03 -9.42
C LEU A 268 -1.06 -16.14 -8.50
N GLN A 269 -1.10 -15.91 -7.19
CA GLN A 269 -1.70 -16.84 -6.23
C GLN A 269 -3.16 -17.14 -6.61
N LEU A 270 -3.97 -16.09 -6.83
CA LEU A 270 -5.38 -16.25 -7.15
C LEU A 270 -5.61 -16.98 -8.48
N ILE A 271 -4.74 -16.77 -9.48
CA ILE A 271 -4.79 -17.49 -10.76
C ILE A 271 -4.43 -18.96 -10.59
N LEU A 272 -3.40 -19.28 -9.83
CA LEU A 272 -2.84 -20.63 -9.74
C LEU A 272 -3.57 -21.53 -8.73
N THR A 273 -4.30 -20.95 -7.77
CA THR A 273 -5.16 -21.71 -6.84
C THR A 273 -6.51 -22.08 -7.44
N ASP A 274 -6.89 -21.50 -8.57
CA ASP A 274 -8.15 -21.80 -9.27
C ASP A 274 -7.89 -22.21 -10.72
N THR A 275 -7.92 -23.50 -10.99
CA THR A 275 -7.67 -24.06 -12.31
C THR A 275 -8.68 -23.60 -13.37
N THR A 276 -9.90 -23.28 -12.99
CA THR A 276 -10.95 -22.76 -13.89
C THR A 276 -10.58 -21.34 -14.32
N ARG A 277 -10.09 -20.52 -13.38
CA ARG A 277 -9.61 -19.16 -13.66
C ARG A 277 -8.41 -19.17 -14.59
N LEU A 278 -7.43 -20.02 -14.31
CA LEU A 278 -6.25 -20.19 -15.17
C LEU A 278 -6.66 -20.59 -16.59
N ALA A 279 -7.55 -21.59 -16.74
CA ALA A 279 -8.06 -22.01 -18.03
C ALA A 279 -8.83 -20.90 -18.75
N GLY A 280 -9.63 -20.12 -18.02
CA GLY A 280 -10.34 -18.95 -18.56
C GLY A 280 -9.41 -17.85 -19.09
N LEU A 281 -8.29 -17.59 -18.42
CA LEU A 281 -7.26 -16.64 -18.90
C LEU A 281 -6.56 -17.17 -20.16
N ILE A 282 -6.14 -18.43 -20.15
CA ILE A 282 -5.46 -19.06 -21.32
C ILE A 282 -6.38 -19.11 -22.55
N SER A 283 -7.68 -19.36 -22.35
CA SER A 283 -8.66 -19.40 -23.45
C SER A 283 -9.16 -18.01 -23.89
N GLY A 284 -8.79 -16.92 -23.18
CA GLY A 284 -9.29 -15.58 -23.44
C GLY A 284 -10.74 -15.31 -23.02
N GLN A 285 -11.36 -16.22 -22.26
CA GLN A 285 -12.70 -16.04 -21.69
C GLN A 285 -12.70 -15.11 -20.46
N LEU A 286 -11.57 -15.00 -19.77
CA LEU A 286 -11.32 -14.10 -18.67
C LEU A 286 -10.16 -13.20 -19.04
N ASN A 287 -10.20 -11.93 -18.61
CA ASN A 287 -9.07 -11.01 -18.74
C ASN A 287 -8.33 -10.82 -17.41
N ILE A 288 -7.05 -10.47 -17.49
CA ILE A 288 -6.19 -10.29 -16.32
C ILE A 288 -6.69 -9.12 -15.47
N SER A 289 -7.21 -8.05 -16.08
CA SER A 289 -7.76 -6.89 -15.35
C SER A 289 -8.85 -7.30 -14.38
N ALA A 290 -9.74 -8.22 -14.75
CA ALA A 290 -10.80 -8.70 -13.85
C ALA A 290 -10.23 -9.39 -12.61
N VAL A 291 -9.14 -10.16 -12.76
CA VAL A 291 -8.46 -10.81 -11.64
C VAL A 291 -7.77 -9.76 -10.75
N VAL A 292 -7.16 -8.75 -11.35
CA VAL A 292 -6.54 -7.63 -10.62
C VAL A 292 -7.60 -6.89 -9.80
N GLU A 293 -8.75 -6.56 -10.39
CA GLU A 293 -9.87 -5.91 -9.69
C GLU A 293 -10.36 -6.76 -8.50
N GLU A 294 -10.48 -8.08 -8.69
CA GLU A 294 -10.88 -8.98 -7.61
C GLU A 294 -9.89 -8.96 -6.43
N VAL A 295 -8.58 -8.97 -6.71
CA VAL A 295 -7.55 -8.83 -5.67
C VAL A 295 -7.63 -7.46 -4.99
N MET A 296 -7.83 -6.37 -5.76
CA MET A 296 -7.95 -5.03 -5.21
C MET A 296 -9.15 -4.85 -4.28
N TRP A 297 -10.24 -5.58 -4.53
CA TRP A 297 -11.40 -5.60 -3.64
C TRP A 297 -11.19 -6.45 -2.40
N ASN A 298 -10.64 -7.66 -2.54
CA ASN A 298 -10.64 -8.66 -1.48
C ASN A 298 -9.38 -8.63 -0.62
N THR A 299 -8.22 -8.44 -1.25
CA THR A 299 -6.90 -8.51 -0.63
C THR A 299 -5.96 -7.44 -1.21
N PRO A 300 -6.31 -6.14 -1.09
CA PRO A 300 -5.47 -5.08 -1.62
C PRO A 300 -4.04 -5.15 -1.04
N PRO A 301 -3.03 -4.66 -1.77
CA PRO A 301 -1.62 -4.69 -1.34
C PRO A 301 -1.38 -4.06 0.03
N LEU A 302 -2.11 -2.99 0.34
CA LEU A 302 -2.18 -2.39 1.66
C LEU A 302 -3.53 -2.71 2.29
N ALA A 303 -3.53 -3.43 3.41
CA ALA A 303 -4.74 -3.71 4.18
C ALA A 303 -5.19 -2.45 4.97
N VAL A 304 -4.22 -1.70 5.48
CA VAL A 304 -4.41 -0.49 6.27
C VAL A 304 -3.52 0.62 5.72
N LEU A 305 -4.10 1.78 5.41
CA LEU A 305 -3.35 2.96 4.99
C LEU A 305 -3.12 3.88 6.18
N PRO A 306 -1.86 4.16 6.56
CA PRO A 306 -1.52 5.01 7.70
C PRO A 306 -1.65 6.50 7.40
N GLY A 307 -1.68 7.28 8.50
CA GLY A 307 -1.38 8.70 8.49
C GLY A 307 -2.50 9.60 8.01
N ARG A 308 -3.58 9.65 8.77
CA ARG A 308 -4.48 10.80 8.84
C ARG A 308 -4.55 11.30 10.27
N PHE A 309 -4.65 12.59 10.45
CA PHE A 309 -4.69 13.22 11.76
C PHE A 309 -5.91 14.15 11.83
N ALA A 310 -6.68 14.07 12.92
CA ALA A 310 -7.80 14.98 13.13
C ALA A 310 -7.28 16.42 13.25
N ALA A 311 -7.71 17.31 12.37
CA ALA A 311 -7.25 18.70 12.35
C ALA A 311 -7.95 19.59 13.41
N ALA A 312 -8.98 19.09 14.03
CA ALA A 312 -9.74 19.70 15.14
C ALA A 312 -10.56 18.61 15.85
N ASP A 313 -11.19 18.95 16.96
CA ASP A 313 -12.20 18.08 17.57
C ASP A 313 -13.35 17.87 16.60
N LEU A 314 -13.70 16.61 16.32
CA LEU A 314 -14.76 16.25 15.37
C LEU A 314 -15.40 14.89 15.71
N GLU A 315 -16.49 14.58 15.01
CA GLU A 315 -17.17 13.29 15.12
C GLU A 315 -17.01 12.46 13.86
N LEU A 316 -16.68 11.16 14.03
CA LEU A 316 -16.60 10.18 12.96
C LEU A 316 -17.13 8.83 13.42
N GLY A 317 -18.10 8.26 12.70
CA GLY A 317 -18.64 6.94 13.01
C GLY A 317 -19.23 6.79 14.40
N GLY A 318 -19.79 7.87 14.98
CA GLY A 318 -20.36 7.89 16.34
C GLY A 318 -19.33 8.10 17.45
N HIS A 319 -18.05 8.30 17.11
CA HIS A 319 -16.97 8.58 18.07
C HIS A 319 -16.51 10.03 18.00
N ARG A 320 -16.14 10.58 19.16
CA ARG A 320 -15.53 11.91 19.25
C ARG A 320 -14.01 11.78 19.16
N LEU A 321 -13.44 12.32 18.10
CA LEU A 321 -12.00 12.45 17.89
C LEU A 321 -11.54 13.80 18.42
N GLN A 322 -10.35 13.83 18.99
CA GLN A 322 -9.71 15.06 19.44
C GLN A 322 -8.69 15.53 18.40
N GLU A 323 -8.41 16.84 18.40
CA GLU A 323 -7.34 17.40 17.55
C GLU A 323 -6.03 16.63 17.76
N GLY A 324 -5.39 16.25 16.65
CA GLY A 324 -4.14 15.50 16.61
C GLY A 324 -4.28 13.99 16.79
N ASP A 325 -5.50 13.44 16.94
CA ASP A 325 -5.72 11.99 16.96
C ASP A 325 -5.28 11.37 15.64
N LEU A 326 -4.56 10.24 15.74
CA LEU A 326 -4.15 9.43 14.59
C LEU A 326 -5.31 8.56 14.11
N LEU A 327 -5.57 8.59 12.81
CA LEU A 327 -6.46 7.65 12.12
C LEU A 327 -5.65 6.78 11.17
N VAL A 328 -6.02 5.50 11.09
CA VAL A 328 -5.55 4.55 10.10
C VAL A 328 -6.75 4.02 9.32
N LEU A 329 -6.62 3.98 8.00
CA LEU A 329 -7.74 3.66 7.11
C LEU A 329 -7.71 2.18 6.76
N GLY A 330 -8.69 1.42 7.20
CA GLY A 330 -8.85 0.00 6.91
C GLY A 330 -9.37 -0.19 5.48
N LEU A 331 -8.48 -0.23 4.49
CA LEU A 331 -8.87 -0.36 3.08
C LEU A 331 -9.53 -1.71 2.82
N THR A 332 -8.93 -2.79 3.32
CA THR A 332 -9.53 -4.13 3.25
C THR A 332 -10.87 -4.17 3.97
N ALA A 333 -10.92 -3.65 5.19
CA ALA A 333 -12.16 -3.63 5.98
C ALA A 333 -13.27 -2.84 5.28
N GLY A 334 -12.95 -1.67 4.71
CA GLY A 334 -13.89 -0.86 3.96
C GLY A 334 -14.40 -1.53 2.69
N ASN A 335 -13.51 -2.21 1.95
CA ASN A 335 -13.88 -2.93 0.73
C ASN A 335 -14.88 -4.09 0.96
N VAL A 336 -14.83 -4.71 2.13
CA VAL A 336 -15.74 -5.80 2.52
C VAL A 336 -16.82 -5.34 3.51
N ASP A 337 -17.07 -4.04 3.59
CA ASP A 337 -18.11 -3.49 4.45
C ASP A 337 -19.50 -3.99 4.01
N PRO A 338 -20.25 -4.70 4.88
CA PRO A 338 -21.57 -5.23 4.54
C PRO A 338 -22.60 -4.17 4.12
N GLU A 339 -22.42 -2.89 4.51
CA GLU A 339 -23.33 -1.81 4.07
C GLU A 339 -23.21 -1.49 2.59
N VAL A 340 -22.05 -1.72 1.97
CA VAL A 340 -21.81 -1.43 0.55
C VAL A 340 -21.60 -2.69 -0.28
N ARG A 341 -21.19 -3.78 0.36
CA ARG A 341 -20.95 -5.08 -0.25
C ARG A 341 -21.52 -6.20 0.62
N PRO A 342 -22.85 -6.33 0.67
CA PRO A 342 -23.53 -7.31 1.53
C PRO A 342 -23.19 -8.76 1.19
N ASP A 343 -22.76 -9.04 -0.04
CA ASP A 343 -22.29 -10.34 -0.48
C ASP A 343 -20.93 -10.20 -1.18
N VAL A 344 -19.87 -10.65 -0.52
CA VAL A 344 -18.50 -10.63 -1.05
C VAL A 344 -18.27 -11.64 -2.18
N GLY A 345 -19.18 -12.60 -2.38
CA GLY A 345 -19.15 -13.59 -3.47
C GLY A 345 -19.63 -13.04 -4.81
N ILE A 346 -20.31 -11.88 -4.82
CA ILE A 346 -20.74 -11.25 -6.07
C ILE A 346 -19.52 -10.72 -6.82
N SER A 347 -19.49 -11.00 -8.15
CA SER A 347 -18.44 -10.50 -9.02
C SER A 347 -18.30 -8.96 -8.96
N VAL A 348 -17.07 -8.50 -8.80
CA VAL A 348 -16.70 -7.08 -8.80
C VAL A 348 -16.15 -6.62 -10.14
N HIS A 349 -16.21 -7.45 -11.18
CA HIS A 349 -15.67 -7.14 -12.50
C HIS A 349 -16.24 -5.83 -13.06
N GLY A 350 -15.33 -4.93 -13.48
CA GLY A 350 -15.68 -3.59 -13.95
C GLY A 350 -15.98 -2.58 -12.85
N ASN A 351 -15.95 -2.97 -11.58
CA ASN A 351 -16.18 -2.09 -10.45
C ASN A 351 -14.85 -1.62 -9.85
N GLN A 352 -14.46 -0.39 -10.17
CA GLN A 352 -13.22 0.24 -9.69
C GLN A 352 -13.40 1.09 -8.42
N ALA A 353 -14.54 1.01 -7.75
CA ALA A 353 -14.83 1.82 -6.56
C ALA A 353 -14.16 1.28 -5.28
N HIS A 354 -13.24 0.30 -5.38
CA HIS A 354 -12.46 -0.18 -4.25
C HIS A 354 -11.54 0.92 -3.67
N LEU A 355 -11.18 0.78 -2.40
CA LEU A 355 -10.31 1.73 -1.69
C LEU A 355 -8.80 1.47 -1.92
N ALA A 356 -8.41 0.44 -2.68
CA ALA A 356 -7.02 0.01 -2.82
C ALA A 356 -6.05 1.10 -3.31
N PHE A 357 -6.52 2.04 -4.12
CA PHE A 357 -5.75 3.20 -4.56
C PHE A 357 -6.03 4.46 -3.74
N SER A 358 -6.63 4.31 -2.53
CA SER A 358 -7.05 5.45 -1.71
C SER A 358 -8.16 6.27 -2.41
N GLY A 359 -8.18 7.57 -2.24
CA GLY A 359 -9.13 8.47 -2.86
C GLY A 359 -8.88 9.93 -2.49
N GLY A 360 -9.71 10.82 -3.06
CA GLY A 360 -9.59 12.25 -2.86
C GLY A 360 -8.26 12.82 -3.38
N PRO A 361 -7.78 13.94 -2.82
CA PRO A 361 -6.55 14.58 -3.30
C PRO A 361 -5.30 13.67 -3.26
N HIS A 362 -5.27 12.69 -2.34
CA HIS A 362 -4.17 11.75 -2.15
C HIS A 362 -4.40 10.38 -2.83
N GLU A 363 -5.28 10.29 -3.81
CA GLU A 363 -5.45 9.10 -4.63
C GLU A 363 -4.12 8.71 -5.30
N CYS A 364 -3.87 7.42 -5.51
CA CYS A 364 -2.61 6.92 -6.07
C CYS A 364 -2.34 7.47 -7.48
N PRO A 365 -1.22 8.19 -7.71
CA PRO A 365 -0.89 8.69 -9.05
C PRO A 365 -0.32 7.62 -9.98
N GLY A 366 0.11 6.48 -9.40
CA GLY A 366 0.74 5.37 -10.12
C GLY A 366 -0.22 4.28 -10.55
N GLN A 367 -1.53 4.42 -10.36
CA GLN A 367 -2.53 3.39 -10.63
C GLN A 367 -2.36 2.75 -12.01
N ASN A 368 -2.34 3.55 -13.08
CA ASN A 368 -2.23 3.05 -14.45
C ASN A 368 -0.88 2.34 -14.72
N ILE A 369 0.20 2.81 -14.09
CA ILE A 369 1.53 2.18 -14.21
C ILE A 369 1.52 0.84 -13.49
N GLY A 370 1.02 0.79 -12.24
CA GLY A 370 0.92 -0.44 -11.46
C GLY A 370 0.09 -1.50 -12.18
N GLN A 371 -1.09 -1.15 -12.67
CA GLN A 371 -1.93 -2.06 -13.46
C GLN A 371 -1.22 -2.55 -14.71
N ALA A 372 -0.57 -1.67 -15.47
CA ALA A 372 0.17 -2.06 -16.67
C ALA A 372 1.34 -3.01 -16.37
N ILE A 373 2.02 -2.83 -15.22
CA ILE A 373 3.07 -3.74 -14.78
C ILE A 373 2.47 -5.12 -14.51
N ILE A 374 1.42 -5.21 -13.71
CA ILE A 374 0.80 -6.48 -13.31
C ILE A 374 0.24 -7.23 -14.51
N GLU A 375 -0.58 -6.57 -15.32
CA GLU A 375 -1.20 -7.19 -16.49
C GLU A 375 -0.16 -7.74 -17.47
N THR A 376 0.89 -6.95 -17.76
CA THR A 376 1.94 -7.37 -18.68
C THR A 376 2.81 -8.48 -18.08
N ALA A 377 3.13 -8.42 -16.79
CA ALA A 377 3.91 -9.44 -16.11
C ALA A 377 3.22 -10.79 -16.13
N VAL A 378 1.92 -10.81 -15.79
CA VAL A 378 1.10 -12.04 -15.81
C VAL A 378 0.98 -12.59 -17.22
N ASP A 379 0.68 -11.74 -18.20
CA ASP A 379 0.55 -12.14 -19.60
C ASP A 379 1.83 -12.80 -20.13
N VAL A 380 2.98 -12.17 -19.94
CA VAL A 380 4.28 -12.73 -20.35
C VAL A 380 4.55 -14.06 -19.64
N LEU A 381 4.29 -14.16 -18.33
CA LEU A 381 4.54 -15.38 -17.58
C LEU A 381 3.70 -16.56 -18.09
N LEU A 382 2.38 -16.35 -18.29
CA LEU A 382 1.48 -17.38 -18.78
C LEU A 382 1.82 -17.85 -20.21
N HIS A 383 2.31 -16.94 -21.07
CA HIS A 383 2.74 -17.27 -22.42
C HIS A 383 4.08 -18.04 -22.44
N ARG A 384 5.00 -17.71 -21.53
CA ARG A 384 6.35 -18.27 -21.52
C ARG A 384 6.47 -19.62 -20.81
N LEU A 385 5.58 -19.92 -19.86
CA LEU A 385 5.64 -21.13 -19.03
C LEU A 385 4.42 -22.02 -19.28
N PRO A 386 4.46 -22.87 -20.33
CA PRO A 386 3.36 -23.79 -20.61
C PRO A 386 3.22 -24.84 -19.49
N GLY A 387 1.96 -25.15 -19.12
CA GLY A 387 1.68 -26.11 -18.06
C GLY A 387 1.99 -25.58 -16.65
N LEU A 388 2.09 -24.28 -16.49
CA LEU A 388 2.31 -23.63 -15.20
C LEU A 388 1.22 -24.06 -14.19
N ARG A 389 1.65 -24.57 -13.02
CA ARG A 389 0.78 -25.00 -11.91
C ARG A 389 1.49 -24.84 -10.58
N LEU A 390 0.72 -24.83 -9.48
CA LEU A 390 1.31 -24.90 -8.15
C LEU A 390 2.07 -26.22 -7.96
N ALA A 391 3.24 -26.13 -7.30
CA ALA A 391 4.03 -27.29 -6.89
C ALA A 391 3.62 -27.83 -5.52
N VAL A 392 2.77 -27.09 -4.76
CA VAL A 392 2.27 -27.47 -3.43
C VAL A 392 0.75 -27.27 -3.38
N PRO A 393 0.02 -27.96 -2.48
CA PRO A 393 -1.38 -27.65 -2.23
C PRO A 393 -1.61 -26.20 -1.80
N PRO A 394 -2.73 -25.56 -2.21
CA PRO A 394 -3.02 -24.17 -1.86
C PRO A 394 -2.99 -23.87 -0.36
N GLU A 395 -3.36 -24.80 0.49
CA GLU A 395 -3.38 -24.72 1.96
C GLU A 395 -1.98 -24.67 2.60
N GLU A 396 -0.94 -25.02 1.86
CA GLU A 396 0.46 -24.89 2.31
C GLU A 396 1.06 -23.50 2.02
N LEU A 397 0.34 -22.65 1.29
CA LEU A 397 0.78 -21.27 1.03
C LEU A 397 0.58 -20.43 2.29
N THR A 398 1.68 -19.85 2.78
CA THR A 398 1.68 -19.00 3.97
C THR A 398 1.85 -17.54 3.62
N SER A 399 1.39 -16.67 4.51
CA SER A 399 1.56 -15.23 4.40
C SER A 399 2.03 -14.66 5.73
N THR A 400 3.00 -13.76 5.67
CA THR A 400 3.40 -12.95 6.81
C THR A 400 2.59 -11.65 6.79
N ALA A 401 1.81 -11.42 7.85
CA ALA A 401 1.04 -10.20 8.01
C ALA A 401 1.78 -9.20 8.91
N SER A 402 1.65 -7.92 8.58
CA SER A 402 2.02 -6.78 9.41
C SER A 402 0.77 -5.92 9.65
N THR A 403 0.91 -4.84 10.41
CA THR A 403 -0.17 -3.86 10.60
C THR A 403 -0.68 -3.32 9.26
N TRP A 404 0.20 -3.16 8.26
CA TRP A 404 -0.10 -2.45 7.01
C TRP A 404 -0.46 -3.37 5.86
N GLU A 405 0.13 -4.56 5.78
CA GLU A 405 0.01 -5.46 4.64
C GLU A 405 0.08 -6.94 5.06
N ALA A 406 -0.40 -7.82 4.21
CA ALA A 406 -0.14 -9.24 4.29
C ALA A 406 0.62 -9.68 3.02
N ARG A 407 1.85 -10.16 3.21
CA ARG A 407 2.74 -10.57 2.13
C ARG A 407 2.70 -12.10 1.98
N LEU A 408 2.59 -12.59 0.75
CA LEU A 408 2.76 -14.00 0.46
C LEU A 408 4.25 -14.37 0.63
N ASP A 409 4.54 -15.43 1.41
CA ASP A 409 5.92 -15.80 1.73
C ASP A 409 6.62 -16.50 0.55
N ARG A 410 5.89 -17.36 -0.17
CA ARG A 410 6.39 -18.12 -1.33
C ARG A 410 5.24 -18.52 -2.25
N LEU A 411 5.56 -18.74 -3.53
CA LEU A 411 4.63 -19.27 -4.52
C LEU A 411 5.35 -20.31 -5.40
N PRO A 412 5.59 -21.52 -4.88
CA PRO A 412 6.29 -22.58 -5.61
C PRO A 412 5.45 -23.09 -6.78
N VAL A 413 6.06 -23.17 -7.96
CA VAL A 413 5.40 -23.62 -9.19
C VAL A 413 6.24 -24.64 -9.95
N GLU A 414 5.56 -25.41 -10.80
CA GLU A 414 6.14 -26.30 -11.80
C GLU A 414 5.59 -25.94 -13.17
N PHE A 415 6.39 -26.17 -14.21
CA PHE A 415 6.04 -25.91 -15.61
C PHE A 415 6.87 -26.78 -16.54
N ALA A 416 6.51 -26.84 -17.83
CA ALA A 416 7.32 -27.54 -18.82
C ALA A 416 8.63 -26.76 -19.09
N ALA A 417 9.79 -27.43 -18.95
CA ALA A 417 11.12 -26.87 -19.21
C ALA A 417 11.44 -26.77 -20.71
#